data_556e3d880397088f36d5db6f14d586da
#
_entry.id   556e3d880397088f36d5db6f14d586da
#
_cell.length_a   1.000
_cell.length_b   1.000
_cell.length_c   1.000
_cell.angle_alpha   90.00
_cell.angle_beta   90.00
_cell.angle_gamma   90.00
#
_symmetry.space_group_name_H-M   'P 1'
#
loop_
_entity.id
_entity.type
_entity.pdbx_description
1 polymer ?
#
loop_
_entity_poly.entity_id
_entity_poly.type
_entity_poly.pdbx_seq_one_letter_code
_entity_poly.pdbx_strand_id
1 'polypeptide(L)'
;MLGKLMKHEFRATARLMLPLFGVVLLLGLFTRISAYSLTNAEMPLQTIAALITAAFVIALIVVAVFSVVLMVSRFYKNLMTDEGYLMFTLPVSIHQILWSKLIVAAVWFIATFLVDALAVMIVAYEGGMLRDLLDIAAQFFAEIDTYYALNGAAFALELLVLVLLSLLVSCLNFYAPIAIGNSFANHKILLSVVFYFALSIFWQVFYTTIGFRVLYSFNTSPTMASSNSIAATMTLAHNSMFITIGAMLFTGAVMYVLTWYMLRKHRNLQ
;
A
#
# COMPACT_ATOMS: atom_id res chain seq x y z
N MET A 1 -18.70 4.05 18.51
CA MET A 1 -17.38 4.39 19.09
C MET A 1 -16.29 4.42 18.02
N LEU A 2 -16.17 3.41 17.12
CA LEU A 2 -15.18 3.34 16.05
C LEU A 2 -15.06 4.61 15.20
N GLY A 3 -16.19 5.16 14.72
CA GLY A 3 -16.18 6.37 13.88
C GLY A 3 -15.64 7.63 14.59
N LYS A 4 -15.79 7.74 15.91
CA LYS A 4 -15.20 8.84 16.68
C LYS A 4 -13.67 8.70 16.75
N LEU A 5 -13.16 7.47 16.97
CA LEU A 5 -11.72 7.18 16.95
C LEU A 5 -11.12 7.52 15.58
N MET A 6 -11.74 7.03 14.50
CA MET A 6 -11.30 7.33 13.13
C MET A 6 -11.24 8.82 12.84
N LYS A 7 -12.30 9.57 13.23
CA LYS A 7 -12.36 11.03 13.03
C LYS A 7 -11.19 11.75 13.71
N HIS A 8 -10.85 11.37 14.94
CA HIS A 8 -9.71 11.95 15.65
C HIS A 8 -8.37 11.62 14.99
N GLU A 9 -8.18 10.37 14.57
CA GLU A 9 -6.98 9.95 13.84
C GLU A 9 -6.84 10.69 12.52
N PHE A 10 -7.91 10.77 11.70
CA PHE A 10 -7.90 11.53 10.45
C PHE A 10 -7.53 12.99 10.66
N ARG A 11 -8.15 13.64 11.64
CA ARG A 11 -7.89 15.06 11.93
C ARG A 11 -6.45 15.30 12.36
N ALA A 12 -5.88 14.37 13.13
CA ALA A 12 -4.51 14.48 13.61
C ALA A 12 -3.48 14.25 12.50
N THR A 13 -3.74 13.30 11.59
CA THR A 13 -2.83 12.97 10.47
C THR A 13 -2.98 13.92 9.29
N ALA A 14 -4.20 14.42 9.02
CA ALA A 14 -4.50 15.36 7.93
C ALA A 14 -3.66 16.65 8.02
N ARG A 15 -3.37 17.13 9.22
CA ARG A 15 -2.56 18.34 9.41
C ARG A 15 -1.14 18.22 8.83
N LEU A 16 -0.61 17.00 8.74
CA LEU A 16 0.71 16.73 8.18
C LEU A 16 0.63 16.30 6.72
N MET A 17 -0.34 15.44 6.37
CA MET A 17 -0.45 14.88 5.03
C MET A 17 -0.93 15.90 4.00
N LEU A 18 -1.94 16.72 4.32
CA LEU A 18 -2.51 17.67 3.37
C LEU A 18 -1.49 18.73 2.86
N PRO A 19 -0.66 19.36 3.70
CA PRO A 19 0.38 20.25 3.21
C PRO A 19 1.41 19.56 2.31
N LEU A 20 1.80 18.31 2.64
CA LEU A 20 2.72 17.53 1.81
C LEU A 20 2.14 17.22 0.44
N PHE A 21 0.87 16.83 0.37
CA PHE A 21 0.16 16.65 -0.90
C PHE A 21 0.14 17.94 -1.73
N GLY A 22 -0.10 19.09 -1.08
CA GLY A 22 -0.03 20.39 -1.74
C GLY A 22 1.35 20.67 -2.35
N VAL A 23 2.43 20.37 -1.62
CA VAL A 23 3.80 20.54 -2.12
C VAL A 23 4.08 19.67 -3.34
N VAL A 24 3.68 18.39 -3.32
CA VAL A 24 3.88 17.48 -4.46
C VAL A 24 3.14 17.96 -5.70
N LEU A 25 1.87 18.38 -5.56
CA LEU A 25 1.07 18.89 -6.68
C LEU A 25 1.65 20.18 -7.23
N LEU A 26 2.11 21.10 -6.38
CA LEU A 26 2.77 22.34 -6.82
C LEU A 26 4.08 22.05 -7.55
N LEU A 27 4.91 21.14 -7.04
CA LEU A 27 6.14 20.73 -7.72
C LEU A 27 5.84 20.07 -9.06
N GLY A 28 4.77 19.26 -9.16
CA GLY A 28 4.32 18.70 -10.45
C GLY A 28 3.95 19.80 -11.46
N LEU A 29 3.20 20.82 -11.04
CA LEU A 29 2.88 21.97 -11.87
C LEU A 29 4.13 22.74 -12.32
N PHE A 30 5.06 23.01 -11.39
CA PHE A 30 6.32 23.68 -11.73
C PHE A 30 7.16 22.86 -12.71
N THR A 31 7.23 21.54 -12.52
CA THR A 31 7.91 20.62 -13.43
C THR A 31 7.29 20.70 -14.83
N ARG A 32 5.94 20.70 -14.94
CA ARG A 32 5.23 20.82 -16.22
C ARG A 32 5.54 22.14 -16.93
N ILE A 33 5.44 23.26 -16.20
CA ILE A 33 5.71 24.60 -16.75
C ILE A 33 7.17 24.69 -17.19
N SER A 34 8.10 24.18 -16.36
CA SER A 34 9.52 24.18 -16.64
C SER A 34 9.85 23.34 -17.87
N ALA A 35 9.32 22.14 -18.00
CA ALA A 35 9.49 21.28 -19.15
C ALA A 35 9.02 21.95 -20.45
N TYR A 36 7.83 22.55 -20.43
CA TYR A 36 7.26 23.23 -21.59
C TYR A 36 8.05 24.50 -21.99
N SER A 37 8.42 25.32 -21.00
CA SER A 37 9.06 26.64 -21.25
C SER A 37 10.54 26.53 -21.59
N LEU A 38 11.23 25.47 -21.14
CA LEU A 38 12.69 25.36 -21.19
C LEU A 38 13.19 24.28 -22.16
N THR A 39 12.29 23.63 -22.91
CA THR A 39 12.66 22.56 -23.86
C THR A 39 13.63 23.04 -24.94
N ASN A 40 13.53 24.30 -25.36
CA ASN A 40 14.37 24.94 -26.39
C ASN A 40 15.32 26.02 -25.84
N ALA A 41 15.52 26.03 -24.50
CA ALA A 41 16.36 27.02 -23.85
C ALA A 41 17.84 26.66 -23.91
N GLU A 42 18.70 27.66 -23.66
CA GLU A 42 20.13 27.42 -23.54
C GLU A 42 20.51 26.57 -22.33
N MET A 43 21.70 25.97 -22.34
CA MET A 43 22.22 25.02 -21.35
C MET A 43 21.94 25.36 -19.88
N PRO A 44 22.14 26.58 -19.36
CA PRO A 44 21.93 26.88 -17.94
C PRO A 44 20.45 26.75 -17.55
N LEU A 45 19.50 27.08 -18.43
CA LEU A 45 18.07 26.98 -18.17
C LEU A 45 17.58 25.52 -18.22
N GLN A 46 18.15 24.70 -19.10
CA GLN A 46 17.89 23.24 -19.10
C GLN A 46 18.32 22.56 -17.80
N THR A 47 19.44 23.01 -17.23
CA THR A 47 19.92 22.49 -15.94
C THR A 47 18.92 22.80 -14.81
N ILE A 48 18.33 24.00 -14.79
CA ILE A 48 17.28 24.36 -13.82
C ILE A 48 16.04 23.46 -13.98
N ALA A 49 15.61 23.22 -15.22
CA ALA A 49 14.47 22.32 -15.48
C ALA A 49 14.75 20.89 -14.96
N ALA A 50 15.96 20.39 -15.19
CA ALA A 50 16.37 19.08 -14.69
C ALA A 50 16.39 19.00 -13.15
N LEU A 51 16.84 20.06 -12.47
CA LEU A 51 16.82 20.15 -11.00
C LEU A 51 15.38 20.17 -10.44
N ILE A 52 14.47 20.90 -11.07
CA ILE A 52 13.06 20.94 -10.68
C ILE A 52 12.44 19.53 -10.83
N THR A 53 12.70 18.86 -11.95
CA THR A 53 12.22 17.49 -12.19
C THR A 53 12.79 16.50 -11.17
N ALA A 54 14.09 16.60 -10.86
CA ALA A 54 14.70 15.78 -9.81
C ALA A 54 14.07 16.03 -8.44
N ALA A 55 13.82 17.29 -8.08
CA ALA A 55 13.13 17.66 -6.84
C ALA A 55 11.72 17.08 -6.78
N PHE A 56 10.98 17.09 -7.90
CA PHE A 56 9.65 16.48 -8.00
C PHE A 56 9.70 14.96 -7.74
N VAL A 57 10.62 14.23 -8.41
CA VAL A 57 10.76 12.77 -8.20
C VAL A 57 11.12 12.46 -6.74
N ILE A 58 12.04 13.23 -6.15
CA ILE A 58 12.38 13.08 -4.74
C ILE A 58 11.15 13.34 -3.86
N ALA A 59 10.35 14.36 -4.16
CA ALA A 59 9.14 14.68 -3.39
C ALA A 59 8.11 13.55 -3.42
N LEU A 60 7.88 12.89 -4.55
CA LEU A 60 7.01 11.70 -4.65
C LEU A 60 7.49 10.60 -3.71
N ILE A 61 8.78 10.27 -3.75
CA ILE A 61 9.36 9.24 -2.88
C ILE A 61 9.24 9.63 -1.40
N VAL A 62 9.54 10.88 -1.07
CA VAL A 62 9.46 11.40 0.31
C VAL A 62 8.05 11.31 0.85
N VAL A 63 7.03 11.68 0.07
CA VAL A 63 5.63 11.61 0.54
C VAL A 63 5.18 10.17 0.72
N ALA A 64 5.55 9.26 -0.19
CA ALA A 64 5.26 7.84 -0.05
C ALA A 64 5.90 7.24 1.22
N VAL A 65 7.20 7.48 1.44
CA VAL A 65 7.91 7.02 2.63
C VAL A 65 7.35 7.68 3.90
N PHE A 66 7.07 8.98 3.86
CA PHE A 66 6.53 9.71 5.00
C PHE A 66 5.16 9.18 5.42
N SER A 67 4.31 8.79 4.47
CA SER A 67 2.99 8.19 4.77
C SER A 67 3.15 6.90 5.60
N VAL A 68 4.10 6.03 5.25
CA VAL A 68 4.42 4.81 6.01
C VAL A 68 4.96 5.17 7.40
N VAL A 69 5.96 6.04 7.47
CA VAL A 69 6.58 6.45 8.74
C VAL A 69 5.54 7.08 9.68
N LEU A 70 4.65 7.91 9.15
CA LEU A 70 3.59 8.55 9.93
C LEU A 70 2.62 7.52 10.51
N MET A 71 2.18 6.52 9.71
CA MET A 71 1.27 5.47 10.18
C MET A 71 1.93 4.59 11.26
N VAL A 72 3.18 4.19 11.05
CA VAL A 72 3.97 3.43 12.01
C VAL A 72 4.19 4.21 13.32
N SER A 73 4.60 5.48 13.21
CA SER A 73 4.83 6.33 14.37
C SER A 73 3.55 6.60 15.18
N ARG A 74 2.41 6.75 14.51
CA ARG A 74 1.09 6.88 15.15
C ARG A 74 0.67 5.61 15.89
N PHE A 75 0.90 4.45 15.29
CA PHE A 75 0.66 3.18 15.97
C PHE A 75 1.53 3.05 17.22
N TYR A 76 2.84 3.32 17.08
CA TYR A 76 3.79 3.23 18.17
C TYR A 76 3.46 4.21 19.30
N LYS A 77 3.34 5.51 18.98
CA LYS A 77 3.10 6.55 20.00
C LYS A 77 1.79 6.36 20.74
N ASN A 78 0.72 6.05 20.02
CA ASN A 78 -0.62 5.99 20.64
C ASN A 78 -0.87 4.67 21.41
N LEU A 79 -0.11 3.60 21.17
CA LEU A 79 -0.39 2.29 21.79
C LEU A 79 0.75 1.77 22.65
N MET A 80 2.00 2.23 22.42
CA MET A 80 3.20 1.68 23.04
C MET A 80 3.93 2.67 23.97
N THR A 81 3.45 3.91 24.06
CA THR A 81 3.99 4.94 24.98
C THR A 81 2.96 5.31 26.04
N ASP A 82 3.23 6.33 26.84
CA ASP A 82 2.33 6.81 27.90
C ASP A 82 0.92 7.18 27.40
N GLU A 83 0.80 7.62 26.13
CA GLU A 83 -0.50 7.85 25.51
C GLU A 83 -1.34 6.54 25.42
N GLY A 84 -0.68 5.39 25.34
CA GLY A 84 -1.33 4.09 25.31
C GLY A 84 -2.13 3.81 26.56
N TYR A 85 -1.65 4.25 27.74
CA TYR A 85 -2.39 4.10 28.99
C TYR A 85 -3.78 4.75 28.89
N LEU A 86 -3.85 5.98 28.38
CA LEU A 86 -5.11 6.71 28.19
C LEU A 86 -6.00 6.02 27.14
N MET A 87 -5.42 5.51 26.05
CA MET A 87 -6.19 4.80 24.99
C MET A 87 -6.84 3.53 25.52
N PHE A 88 -6.20 2.80 26.43
CA PHE A 88 -6.72 1.56 26.99
C PHE A 88 -7.69 1.77 28.17
N THR A 89 -7.77 2.96 28.77
CA THR A 89 -8.79 3.32 29.76
C THR A 89 -10.11 3.72 29.11
N LEU A 90 -10.12 4.00 27.81
CA LEU A 90 -11.37 4.29 27.09
C LEU A 90 -12.28 3.06 27.06
N PRO A 91 -13.62 3.24 27.13
CA PRO A 91 -14.59 2.14 27.07
C PRO A 91 -14.76 1.62 25.63
N VAL A 92 -13.66 1.19 25.01
CA VAL A 92 -13.61 0.66 23.64
C VAL A 92 -12.83 -0.64 23.59
N SER A 93 -13.21 -1.55 22.69
CA SER A 93 -12.49 -2.81 22.51
C SER A 93 -11.17 -2.60 21.77
N ILE A 94 -10.18 -3.47 22.07
CA ILE A 94 -8.87 -3.47 21.35
C ILE A 94 -9.08 -3.64 19.84
N HIS A 95 -10.07 -4.42 19.42
CA HIS A 95 -10.44 -4.59 18.03
C HIS A 95 -10.84 -3.26 17.38
N GLN A 96 -11.64 -2.42 18.08
CA GLN A 96 -12.04 -1.12 17.55
C GLN A 96 -10.84 -0.17 17.42
N ILE A 97 -9.91 -0.21 18.37
CA ILE A 97 -8.67 0.58 18.30
C ILE A 97 -7.83 0.13 17.09
N LEU A 98 -7.59 -1.17 16.94
CA LEU A 98 -6.77 -1.71 15.87
C LEU A 98 -7.38 -1.44 14.49
N TRP A 99 -8.70 -1.68 14.33
CA TRP A 99 -9.39 -1.38 13.08
C TRP A 99 -9.39 0.10 12.73
N SER A 100 -9.52 0.99 13.72
CA SER A 100 -9.44 2.43 13.47
C SER A 100 -8.10 2.83 12.87
N LYS A 101 -7.00 2.26 13.36
CA LYS A 101 -5.64 2.50 12.84
C LYS A 101 -5.45 1.93 11.43
N LEU A 102 -5.91 0.69 11.21
CA LEU A 102 -5.79 0.02 9.91
C LEU A 102 -6.57 0.76 8.81
N ILE A 103 -7.83 1.14 9.09
CA ILE A 103 -8.67 1.85 8.11
C ILE A 103 -8.08 3.22 7.78
N VAL A 104 -7.67 3.99 8.80
CA VAL A 104 -7.06 5.30 8.58
C VAL A 104 -5.77 5.20 7.79
N ALA A 105 -4.91 4.22 8.11
CA ALA A 105 -3.69 3.97 7.35
C ALA A 105 -3.97 3.60 5.89
N ALA A 106 -4.91 2.68 5.64
CA ALA A 106 -5.30 2.28 4.29
C ALA A 106 -5.83 3.46 3.47
N VAL A 107 -6.68 4.31 4.06
CA VAL A 107 -7.21 5.51 3.37
C VAL A 107 -6.08 6.48 3.03
N TRP A 108 -5.12 6.70 3.93
CA TRP A 108 -3.98 7.58 3.63
C TRP A 108 -3.05 7.00 2.56
N PHE A 109 -2.83 5.69 2.53
CA PHE A 109 -2.05 5.06 1.46
C PHE A 109 -2.74 5.20 0.10
N ILE A 110 -4.07 5.00 0.04
CA ILE A 110 -4.85 5.24 -1.18
C ILE A 110 -4.77 6.71 -1.58
N ALA A 111 -4.95 7.63 -0.64
CA ALA A 111 -4.86 9.06 -0.91
C ALA A 111 -3.47 9.47 -1.42
N THR A 112 -2.40 8.94 -0.82
CA THR A 112 -1.02 9.18 -1.29
C THR A 112 -0.84 8.68 -2.72
N PHE A 113 -1.25 7.45 -3.00
CA PHE A 113 -1.17 6.88 -4.34
C PHE A 113 -1.94 7.73 -5.38
N LEU A 114 -3.16 8.17 -5.04
CA LEU A 114 -3.98 8.99 -5.94
C LEU A 114 -3.37 10.37 -6.18
N VAL A 115 -2.79 10.99 -5.15
CA VAL A 115 -2.13 12.29 -5.28
C VAL A 115 -0.84 12.17 -6.10
N ASP A 116 -0.03 11.14 -5.85
CA ASP A 116 1.18 10.88 -6.62
C ASP A 116 0.86 10.58 -8.09
N ALA A 117 -0.15 9.75 -8.35
CA ALA A 117 -0.63 9.48 -9.71
C ALA A 117 -1.14 10.74 -10.40
N LEU A 118 -1.91 11.59 -9.70
CA LEU A 118 -2.38 12.86 -10.23
C LEU A 118 -1.22 13.81 -10.53
N ALA A 119 -0.22 13.89 -9.65
CA ALA A 119 0.96 14.71 -9.85
C ALA A 119 1.77 14.25 -11.07
N VAL A 120 1.95 12.94 -11.24
CA VAL A 120 2.60 12.36 -12.43
C VAL A 120 1.78 12.65 -13.70
N MET A 121 0.45 12.50 -13.64
CA MET A 121 -0.43 12.84 -14.76
C MET A 121 -0.31 14.32 -15.16
N ILE A 122 -0.22 15.24 -14.21
CA ILE A 122 -0.02 16.67 -14.49
C ILE A 122 1.27 16.89 -15.28
N VAL A 123 2.36 16.23 -14.90
CA VAL A 123 3.67 16.35 -15.56
C VAL A 123 3.65 15.73 -16.96
N ALA A 124 3.09 14.53 -17.08
CA ALA A 124 3.08 13.75 -18.32
C ALA A 124 1.95 14.10 -19.27
N TYR A 125 1.05 15.04 -18.90
CA TYR A 125 -0.14 15.34 -19.68
C TYR A 125 0.21 15.84 -21.10
N GLU A 126 -0.26 15.10 -22.09
CA GLU A 126 -0.30 15.51 -23.50
C GLU A 126 -1.75 15.56 -23.96
N GLY A 127 -2.03 16.40 -24.98
CA GLY A 127 -3.40 16.55 -25.46
C GLY A 127 -3.95 15.22 -26.00
N GLY A 128 -4.99 14.70 -25.36
CA GLY A 128 -5.58 13.39 -25.69
C GLY A 128 -5.23 12.24 -24.73
N MET A 129 -4.18 12.34 -23.93
CA MET A 129 -3.70 11.26 -23.04
C MET A 129 -4.80 10.66 -22.16
N LEU A 130 -5.72 11.48 -21.63
CA LEU A 130 -6.80 10.97 -20.80
C LEU A 130 -7.74 10.06 -21.60
N ARG A 131 -8.02 10.41 -22.85
CA ARG A 131 -8.83 9.59 -23.76
C ARG A 131 -8.13 8.29 -24.08
N ASP A 132 -6.83 8.36 -24.39
CA ASP A 132 -6.02 7.18 -24.70
C ASP A 132 -5.96 6.21 -23.50
N LEU A 133 -5.83 6.73 -22.28
CA LEU A 133 -5.87 5.91 -21.04
C LEU A 133 -7.24 5.25 -20.83
N LEU A 134 -8.34 5.97 -21.09
CA LEU A 134 -9.69 5.41 -21.00
C LEU A 134 -9.92 4.34 -22.07
N ASP A 135 -9.42 4.56 -23.28
CA ASP A 135 -9.54 3.61 -24.39
C ASP A 135 -8.69 2.34 -24.12
N ILE A 136 -7.48 2.48 -23.57
CA ILE A 136 -6.64 1.36 -23.13
C ILE A 136 -7.34 0.57 -22.02
N ALA A 137 -7.90 1.25 -21.02
CA ALA A 137 -8.65 0.59 -19.96
C ALA A 137 -9.88 -0.15 -20.49
N ALA A 138 -10.65 0.47 -21.38
CA ALA A 138 -11.82 -0.14 -22.00
C ALA A 138 -11.44 -1.38 -22.83
N GLN A 139 -10.36 -1.30 -23.62
CA GLN A 139 -9.82 -2.44 -24.38
C GLN A 139 -9.38 -3.57 -23.47
N PHE A 140 -8.65 -3.26 -22.39
CA PHE A 140 -8.20 -4.24 -21.41
C PHE A 140 -9.38 -5.01 -20.79
N PHE A 141 -10.45 -4.32 -20.38
CA PHE A 141 -11.62 -4.98 -19.82
C PHE A 141 -12.40 -5.77 -20.88
N ALA A 142 -12.49 -5.29 -22.12
CA ALA A 142 -13.13 -6.01 -23.22
C ALA A 142 -12.37 -7.30 -23.58
N GLU A 143 -11.03 -7.26 -23.56
CA GLU A 143 -10.20 -8.44 -23.77
C GLU A 143 -10.41 -9.47 -22.64
N ILE A 144 -10.48 -9.03 -21.38
CA ILE A 144 -10.78 -9.90 -20.24
C ILE A 144 -12.14 -10.60 -20.44
N ASP A 145 -13.18 -9.87 -20.80
CA ASP A 145 -14.51 -10.45 -21.06
C ASP A 145 -14.48 -11.52 -22.18
N THR A 146 -13.68 -11.27 -23.22
CA THR A 146 -13.56 -12.17 -24.36
C THR A 146 -12.80 -13.45 -24.02
N TYR A 147 -11.72 -13.35 -23.26
CA TYR A 147 -10.83 -14.48 -22.98
C TYR A 147 -11.19 -15.29 -21.73
N TYR A 148 -11.84 -14.66 -20.72
CA TYR A 148 -12.14 -15.33 -19.46
C TYR A 148 -13.53 -15.96 -19.39
N ALA A 149 -14.45 -15.65 -20.30
CA ALA A 149 -15.87 -15.88 -20.11
C ALA A 149 -16.37 -15.37 -18.74
N LEU A 150 -15.61 -14.50 -18.12
CA LEU A 150 -15.86 -13.84 -16.85
C LEU A 150 -16.19 -12.38 -17.15
N ASN A 151 -17.22 -11.89 -16.48
CA ASN A 151 -17.58 -10.48 -16.54
C ASN A 151 -16.37 -9.64 -16.07
N GLY A 152 -15.88 -8.70 -16.89
CA GLY A 152 -14.77 -7.79 -16.52
C GLY A 152 -15.00 -7.06 -15.20
N ALA A 153 -16.27 -6.87 -14.81
CA ALA A 153 -16.63 -6.36 -13.49
C ALA A 153 -16.21 -7.30 -12.34
N ALA A 154 -16.29 -8.63 -12.54
CA ALA A 154 -15.83 -9.59 -11.53
C ALA A 154 -14.30 -9.51 -11.33
N PHE A 155 -13.56 -9.44 -12.44
CA PHE A 155 -12.11 -9.25 -12.40
C PHE A 155 -11.69 -7.93 -11.71
N ALA A 156 -12.39 -6.84 -12.01
CA ALA A 156 -12.15 -5.56 -11.35
C ALA A 156 -12.41 -5.64 -9.83
N LEU A 157 -13.45 -6.38 -9.41
CA LEU A 157 -13.74 -6.61 -8.00
C LEU A 157 -12.63 -7.43 -7.32
N GLU A 158 -12.12 -8.47 -7.95
CA GLU A 158 -11.01 -9.28 -7.44
C GLU A 158 -9.75 -8.44 -7.26
N LEU A 159 -9.44 -7.61 -8.25
CA LEU A 159 -8.30 -6.69 -8.20
C LEU A 159 -8.47 -5.65 -7.08
N LEU A 160 -9.68 -5.11 -6.91
CA LEU A 160 -10.00 -4.20 -5.81
C LEU A 160 -9.79 -4.88 -4.44
N VAL A 161 -10.30 -6.10 -4.28
CA VAL A 161 -10.14 -6.89 -3.05
C VAL A 161 -8.66 -7.16 -2.77
N LEU A 162 -7.89 -7.53 -3.80
CA LEU A 162 -6.45 -7.77 -3.69
C LEU A 162 -5.71 -6.51 -3.23
N VAL A 163 -6.01 -5.35 -3.83
CA VAL A 163 -5.41 -4.08 -3.44
C VAL A 163 -5.76 -3.73 -1.99
N LEU A 164 -7.02 -3.81 -1.59
CA LEU A 164 -7.44 -3.51 -0.22
C LEU A 164 -6.79 -4.43 0.81
N LEU A 165 -6.72 -5.74 0.51
CA LEU A 165 -6.03 -6.70 1.37
C LEU A 165 -4.54 -6.43 1.46
N SER A 166 -3.89 -6.10 0.35
CA SER A 166 -2.46 -5.78 0.34
C SER A 166 -2.13 -4.58 1.24
N LEU A 167 -2.97 -3.54 1.23
CA LEU A 167 -2.83 -2.37 2.10
C LEU A 167 -2.96 -2.76 3.58
N LEU A 168 -3.97 -3.56 3.93
CA LEU A 168 -4.17 -4.01 5.32
C LEU A 168 -3.03 -4.92 5.80
N VAL A 169 -2.60 -5.87 4.98
CA VAL A 169 -1.48 -6.76 5.29
C VAL A 169 -0.18 -5.97 5.44
N SER A 170 0.06 -4.97 4.57
CA SER A 170 1.22 -4.08 4.68
C SER A 170 1.25 -3.32 6.02
N CYS A 171 0.11 -2.79 6.46
CA CYS A 171 0.02 -2.14 7.79
C CYS A 171 0.33 -3.15 8.92
N LEU A 172 -0.24 -4.34 8.85
CA LEU A 172 -0.05 -5.38 9.87
C LEU A 172 1.39 -5.89 9.92
N ASN A 173 2.10 -5.90 8.79
CA ASN A 173 3.53 -6.24 8.73
C ASN A 173 4.41 -5.27 9.53
N PHE A 174 3.97 -4.04 9.77
CA PHE A 174 4.63 -3.12 10.70
C PHE A 174 4.09 -3.25 12.12
N TYR A 175 2.78 -3.39 12.29
CA TYR A 175 2.15 -3.38 13.62
C TYR A 175 2.49 -4.61 14.45
N ALA A 176 2.53 -5.80 13.85
CA ALA A 176 2.84 -7.05 14.56
C ALA A 176 4.25 -7.06 15.17
N PRO A 177 5.33 -6.74 14.42
CA PRO A 177 6.68 -6.66 14.98
C PRO A 177 6.81 -5.63 16.11
N ILE A 178 6.15 -4.46 15.95
CA ILE A 178 6.15 -3.43 16.97
C ILE A 178 5.48 -3.91 18.24
N ALA A 179 4.33 -4.59 18.12
CA ALA A 179 3.63 -5.15 19.26
C ALA A 179 4.45 -6.24 19.96
N ILE A 180 5.16 -7.09 19.21
CA ILE A 180 6.06 -8.12 19.76
C ILE A 180 7.25 -7.47 20.47
N GLY A 181 7.95 -6.54 19.80
CA GLY A 181 9.14 -5.89 20.36
C GLY A 181 8.86 -5.16 21.66
N ASN A 182 7.68 -4.56 21.79
CA ASN A 182 7.26 -3.88 23.02
C ASN A 182 6.87 -4.82 24.18
N SER A 183 6.76 -6.12 23.94
CA SER A 183 6.55 -7.10 25.00
C SER A 183 7.79 -7.32 25.87
N PHE A 184 8.95 -6.92 25.40
CA PHE A 184 10.21 -7.06 26.11
C PHE A 184 10.52 -5.82 26.95
N ALA A 185 11.16 -6.02 28.11
CA ALA A 185 11.50 -4.92 29.01
C ALA A 185 12.62 -4.03 28.45
N ASN A 186 13.64 -4.64 27.83
CA ASN A 186 14.82 -3.95 27.31
C ASN A 186 14.85 -3.96 25.78
N HIS A 187 15.45 -2.92 25.18
CA HIS A 187 15.70 -2.82 23.72
C HIS A 187 14.45 -2.95 22.85
N LYS A 188 13.32 -2.38 23.28
CA LYS A 188 12.00 -2.46 22.59
C LYS A 188 12.07 -2.16 21.09
N ILE A 189 12.74 -1.05 20.74
CA ILE A 189 12.84 -0.61 19.33
C ILE A 189 13.70 -1.58 18.52
N LEU A 190 14.87 -1.97 19.06
CA LEU A 190 15.77 -2.91 18.38
C LEU A 190 15.08 -4.26 18.12
N LEU A 191 14.39 -4.79 19.13
CA LEU A 191 13.63 -6.05 18.99
C LEU A 191 12.49 -5.91 17.97
N SER A 192 11.78 -4.76 17.94
CA SER A 192 10.77 -4.50 16.91
C SER A 192 11.36 -4.59 15.50
N VAL A 193 12.56 -4.03 15.29
CA VAL A 193 13.27 -4.11 14.00
C VAL A 193 13.70 -5.53 13.68
N VAL A 194 14.25 -6.26 14.65
CA VAL A 194 14.65 -7.67 14.45
C VAL A 194 13.44 -8.53 14.09
N PHE A 195 12.33 -8.40 14.82
CA PHE A 195 11.10 -9.13 14.51
C PHE A 195 10.48 -8.71 13.16
N TYR A 196 10.61 -7.45 12.76
CA TYR A 196 10.19 -7.02 11.44
C TYR A 196 10.93 -7.78 10.33
N PHE A 197 12.26 -7.85 10.40
CA PHE A 197 13.04 -8.60 9.41
C PHE A 197 12.77 -10.10 9.49
N ALA A 198 12.68 -10.68 10.68
CA ALA A 198 12.39 -12.12 10.85
C ALA A 198 11.03 -12.50 10.25
N LEU A 199 9.97 -11.75 10.55
CA LEU A 199 8.64 -11.97 9.99
C LEU A 199 8.60 -11.68 8.48
N SER A 200 9.30 -10.64 8.02
CA SER A 200 9.39 -10.32 6.59
C SER A 200 10.05 -11.44 5.80
N ILE A 201 11.16 -11.99 6.29
CA ILE A 201 11.84 -13.15 5.68
C ILE A 201 10.93 -14.37 5.69
N PHE A 202 10.26 -14.65 6.81
CA PHE A 202 9.32 -15.76 6.91
C PHE A 202 8.21 -15.69 5.87
N TRP A 203 7.55 -14.53 5.75
CA TRP A 203 6.49 -14.31 4.78
C TRP A 203 7.03 -14.28 3.34
N GLN A 204 8.22 -13.74 3.11
CA GLN A 204 8.86 -13.79 1.80
C GLN A 204 9.07 -15.25 1.34
N VAL A 205 9.60 -16.11 2.20
CA VAL A 205 9.76 -17.55 1.91
C VAL A 205 8.41 -18.21 1.64
N PHE A 206 7.39 -17.89 2.45
CA PHE A 206 6.03 -18.41 2.28
C PHE A 206 5.44 -18.04 0.91
N TYR A 207 5.45 -16.75 0.54
CA TYR A 207 4.93 -16.29 -0.76
C TYR A 207 5.74 -16.82 -1.94
N THR A 208 7.06 -16.89 -1.80
CA THR A 208 7.93 -17.46 -2.82
C THR A 208 7.62 -18.95 -3.05
N THR A 209 7.42 -19.71 -1.98
CA THR A 209 7.06 -21.15 -2.07
C THR A 209 5.72 -21.34 -2.78
N ILE A 210 4.71 -20.53 -2.45
CA ILE A 210 3.42 -20.55 -3.14
C ILE A 210 3.59 -20.19 -4.62
N GLY A 211 4.33 -19.12 -4.91
CA GLY A 211 4.61 -18.68 -6.29
C GLY A 211 5.29 -19.77 -7.12
N PHE A 212 6.29 -20.45 -6.58
CA PHE A 212 6.94 -21.59 -7.24
C PHE A 212 5.97 -22.76 -7.47
N ARG A 213 5.08 -23.06 -6.53
CA ARG A 213 4.05 -24.11 -6.70
C ARG A 213 3.08 -23.76 -7.80
N VAL A 214 2.63 -22.51 -7.86
CA VAL A 214 1.75 -22.02 -8.93
C VAL A 214 2.46 -22.11 -10.29
N LEU A 215 3.69 -21.63 -10.38
CA LEU A 215 4.50 -21.68 -11.61
C LEU A 215 4.77 -23.12 -12.08
N TYR A 216 5.08 -24.01 -11.14
CA TYR A 216 5.30 -25.44 -11.44
C TYR A 216 4.02 -26.11 -11.97
N SER A 217 2.88 -25.89 -11.32
CA SER A 217 1.59 -26.42 -11.78
C SER A 217 1.22 -25.90 -13.17
N PHE A 218 1.61 -24.67 -13.47
CA PHE A 218 1.49 -24.06 -14.77
C PHE A 218 2.28 -24.82 -15.86
N ASN A 219 3.58 -24.97 -15.66
CA ASN A 219 4.47 -25.62 -16.64
C ASN A 219 4.16 -27.10 -16.86
N THR A 220 3.49 -27.77 -15.90
CA THR A 220 3.13 -29.20 -15.99
C THR A 220 1.69 -29.44 -16.47
N SER A 221 0.89 -28.38 -16.66
CA SER A 221 -0.49 -28.52 -17.11
C SER A 221 -0.59 -28.94 -18.58
N PRO A 222 -1.35 -30.01 -18.90
CA PRO A 222 -1.53 -30.50 -20.31
C PRO A 222 -2.17 -29.46 -21.24
N THR A 223 -2.88 -28.49 -20.67
CA THR A 223 -3.55 -27.40 -21.39
C THR A 223 -2.57 -26.45 -22.11
N MET A 224 -1.29 -26.43 -21.71
CA MET A 224 -0.25 -25.66 -22.38
C MET A 224 0.32 -26.35 -23.63
N ALA A 225 0.24 -27.67 -23.69
CA ALA A 225 0.75 -28.44 -24.82
C ALA A 225 -0.17 -28.39 -26.05
N SER A 226 -1.42 -27.96 -25.90
CA SER A 226 -2.46 -28.04 -26.94
C SER A 226 -3.05 -26.68 -27.29
N SER A 227 -2.28 -25.72 -27.81
CA SER A 227 -2.75 -24.55 -28.55
C SER A 227 -3.67 -23.53 -27.84
N ASN A 228 -3.49 -22.28 -28.16
CA ASN A 228 -4.08 -21.04 -27.66
C ASN A 228 -3.50 -20.58 -26.32
N SER A 229 -2.29 -20.13 -26.40
CA SER A 229 -1.47 -19.62 -25.29
C SER A 229 -2.14 -18.51 -24.46
N ILE A 230 -3.05 -17.73 -25.03
CA ILE A 230 -3.66 -16.58 -24.36
C ILE A 230 -4.72 -17.02 -23.35
N ALA A 231 -5.69 -17.86 -23.73
CA ALA A 231 -6.76 -18.32 -22.84
C ALA A 231 -6.21 -19.10 -21.62
N ALA A 232 -5.20 -19.96 -21.88
CA ALA A 232 -4.52 -20.70 -20.80
C ALA A 232 -3.78 -19.76 -19.84
N THR A 233 -3.05 -18.77 -20.36
CA THR A 233 -2.34 -17.76 -19.56
C THR A 233 -3.31 -16.96 -18.71
N MET A 234 -4.45 -16.59 -19.26
CA MET A 234 -5.48 -15.83 -18.57
C MET A 234 -6.14 -16.63 -17.44
N THR A 235 -6.52 -17.89 -17.67
CA THR A 235 -7.08 -18.78 -16.63
C THR A 235 -6.12 -18.94 -15.46
N LEU A 236 -4.82 -18.96 -15.73
CA LEU A 236 -3.79 -19.06 -14.72
C LEU A 236 -3.60 -17.78 -13.94
N ALA A 237 -3.66 -16.62 -14.61
CA ALA A 237 -3.65 -15.34 -13.94
C ALA A 237 -4.80 -15.23 -12.92
N HIS A 238 -6.01 -15.63 -13.33
CA HIS A 238 -7.18 -15.67 -12.46
C HIS A 238 -6.99 -16.62 -11.26
N ASN A 239 -6.59 -17.86 -11.51
CA ASN A 239 -6.33 -18.82 -10.44
C ASN A 239 -5.22 -18.34 -9.50
N SER A 240 -4.16 -17.70 -10.03
CA SER A 240 -3.10 -17.14 -9.22
C SER A 240 -3.57 -15.97 -8.36
N MET A 241 -4.53 -15.16 -8.83
CA MET A 241 -5.15 -14.10 -8.03
C MET A 241 -5.91 -14.66 -6.83
N PHE A 242 -6.74 -15.71 -7.02
CA PHE A 242 -7.44 -16.36 -5.90
C PHE A 242 -6.48 -16.95 -4.87
N ILE A 243 -5.43 -17.64 -5.33
CA ILE A 243 -4.40 -18.20 -4.44
C ILE A 243 -3.71 -17.07 -3.66
N THR A 244 -3.40 -15.95 -4.33
CA THR A 244 -2.77 -14.79 -3.69
C THR A 244 -3.71 -14.12 -2.68
N ILE A 245 -4.99 -13.96 -3.00
CA ILE A 245 -6.01 -13.45 -2.08
C ILE A 245 -6.11 -14.37 -0.85
N GLY A 246 -6.18 -15.69 -1.05
CA GLY A 246 -6.21 -16.67 0.03
C GLY A 246 -4.96 -16.59 0.92
N ALA A 247 -3.78 -16.51 0.33
CA ALA A 247 -2.51 -16.35 1.05
C ALA A 247 -2.46 -15.02 1.84
N MET A 248 -2.95 -13.92 1.25
CA MET A 248 -3.03 -12.62 1.94
C MET A 248 -4.04 -12.62 3.09
N LEU A 249 -5.19 -13.26 2.92
CA LEU A 249 -6.17 -13.43 4.01
C LEU A 249 -5.56 -14.23 5.17
N PHE A 250 -4.86 -15.32 4.87
CA PHE A 250 -4.17 -16.12 5.87
C PHE A 250 -3.10 -15.31 6.61
N THR A 251 -2.22 -14.64 5.87
CA THR A 251 -1.16 -13.77 6.44
C THR A 251 -1.77 -12.66 7.29
N GLY A 252 -2.78 -11.97 6.76
CA GLY A 252 -3.48 -10.90 7.45
C GLY A 252 -4.14 -11.38 8.75
N ALA A 253 -4.80 -12.53 8.72
CA ALA A 253 -5.42 -13.13 9.91
C ALA A 253 -4.38 -13.48 10.98
N VAL A 254 -3.28 -14.13 10.60
CA VAL A 254 -2.19 -14.48 11.52
C VAL A 254 -1.58 -13.22 12.14
N MET A 255 -1.22 -12.23 11.32
CA MET A 255 -0.62 -10.99 11.80
C MET A 255 -1.59 -10.17 12.68
N TYR A 256 -2.88 -10.16 12.33
CA TYR A 256 -3.91 -9.50 13.11
C TYR A 256 -4.08 -10.15 14.49
N VAL A 257 -4.22 -11.48 14.54
CA VAL A 257 -4.36 -12.23 15.78
C VAL A 257 -3.12 -12.03 16.66
N LEU A 258 -1.94 -12.07 16.07
CA LEU A 258 -0.67 -11.88 16.78
C LEU A 258 -0.58 -10.46 17.36
N THR A 259 -0.92 -9.42 16.59
CA THR A 259 -0.96 -8.04 17.06
C THR A 259 -1.98 -7.87 18.19
N TRP A 260 -3.19 -8.39 18.02
CA TRP A 260 -4.25 -8.33 19.03
C TRP A 260 -3.86 -9.03 20.32
N TYR A 261 -3.27 -10.25 20.22
CA TYR A 261 -2.83 -11.03 21.37
C TYR A 261 -1.75 -10.29 22.17
N MET A 262 -0.76 -9.72 21.49
CA MET A 262 0.31 -8.95 22.13
C MET A 262 -0.25 -7.69 22.81
N LEU A 263 -1.15 -6.96 22.16
CA LEU A 263 -1.83 -5.79 22.74
C LEU A 263 -2.69 -6.15 23.95
N ARG A 264 -3.24 -7.36 24.03
CA ARG A 264 -4.08 -7.80 25.14
C ARG A 264 -3.28 -8.26 26.34
N LYS A 265 -2.23 -9.06 26.14
CA LYS A 265 -1.57 -9.84 27.21
C LYS A 265 -0.22 -9.29 27.65
N HIS A 266 0.53 -8.69 26.73
CA HIS A 266 1.92 -8.27 26.96
C HIS A 266 2.12 -6.77 26.82
N ARG A 267 1.33 -5.98 27.56
CA ARG A 267 1.49 -4.51 27.57
C ARG A 267 2.56 -4.12 28.59
N ASN A 268 3.74 -3.80 28.11
CA ASN A 268 4.79 -3.20 28.93
C ASN A 268 4.83 -1.71 28.65
N LEU A 269 4.01 -0.93 29.36
CA LEU A 269 3.85 0.52 29.23
C LEU A 269 4.85 1.29 30.11
N GLN A 270 6.03 0.71 30.39
CA GLN A 270 7.13 1.41 31.10
C GLN A 270 8.07 2.10 30.15
#